data_f650fdbbd01fdd28321517832c6bcbf0
#
_entry.id   f650fdbbd01fdd28321517832c6bcbf0
#
_cell.length_a   1.000
_cell.length_b   1.000
_cell.length_c   1.000
_cell.angle_alpha   90.00
_cell.angle_beta   90.00
_cell.angle_gamma   90.00
#
_symmetry.space_group_name_H-M   'P 1'
#
loop_
_entity.id
_entity.type
_entity.pdbx_description
1 polymer ?
#
loop_
_entity_poly.entity_id
_entity_poly.type
_entity_poly.pdbx_seq_one_letter_code
_entity_poly.pdbx_strand_id
1 'polypeptide(L)'
;MDSRSQLPAPSFLLPTSLSHLPSSRYTSFIKSEATRLGFLSCGISKAGFLEEEAPRLENWLKKNQHGKMDYMADYFDKRLDPTLLVPDSKSVISLLLNYYPSEFQNEESYKISKYAYGKDYHNIIRKKVIKLLKSIKREIGDVSGRAFVDFAPVMEKSWAAKSGLGWIGKNSNLLTKQVGSFYFIAELIIDLELDYDHPVTDHCGSCTACIDACPTDAIVAPYQVDGSKCISYFTIELQDNIPQEMKGKLDDWMFGCDVCQDVCPWNKFSKPHNEPLFNPYPELLSYTKKDWEEITEETFTKVFTNSPLKRTQLEGLKRNINFLR
;
A
#
# COMPACT_ATOMS: atom_id res chain seq x y z
N MET A 1 -54.36 61.86 6.98
CA MET A 1 -53.56 61.66 5.76
C MET A 1 -52.13 61.38 6.22
N ASP A 2 -51.80 60.11 6.34
CA ASP A 2 -50.52 59.71 6.88
C ASP A 2 -49.90 58.72 5.91
N SER A 3 -48.93 59.22 5.15
CA SER A 3 -48.21 58.48 4.12
C SER A 3 -46.95 57.89 4.71
N ARG A 4 -47.01 56.62 5.17
CA ARG A 4 -45.82 55.85 5.58
C ARG A 4 -45.12 55.31 4.34
N SER A 5 -43.95 55.86 4.01
CA SER A 5 -43.01 55.33 3.05
C SER A 5 -42.39 54.04 3.55
N GLN A 6 -42.67 52.93 2.84
CA GLN A 6 -41.99 51.66 3.02
C GLN A 6 -40.63 51.72 2.39
N LEU A 7 -39.56 51.57 3.18
CA LEU A 7 -38.20 51.33 2.69
C LEU A 7 -38.08 49.87 2.24
N PRO A 8 -37.44 49.60 1.09
CA PRO A 8 -37.22 48.22 0.65
C PRO A 8 -36.16 47.54 1.52
N ALA A 9 -36.42 46.27 1.85
CA ALA A 9 -35.49 45.40 2.58
C ALA A 9 -34.17 45.20 1.81
N PRO A 10 -33.02 45.12 2.50
CA PRO A 10 -31.76 44.86 1.83
C PRO A 10 -31.74 43.42 1.29
N SER A 11 -31.63 43.31 -0.02
CA SER A 11 -31.36 42.02 -0.71
C SER A 11 -29.93 41.59 -0.38
N PHE A 12 -29.78 40.59 0.49
CA PHE A 12 -28.53 39.88 0.65
C PHE A 12 -28.29 39.07 -0.60
N LEU A 13 -27.48 39.63 -1.51
CA LEU A 13 -26.86 38.87 -2.58
C LEU A 13 -25.84 37.92 -1.94
N LEU A 14 -26.16 36.63 -1.87
CA LEU A 14 -25.17 35.62 -1.66
C LEU A 14 -24.09 35.72 -2.76
N PRO A 15 -22.80 35.67 -2.44
CA PRO A 15 -21.77 35.74 -3.46
C PRO A 15 -21.79 34.44 -4.27
N THR A 16 -22.43 34.48 -5.43
CA THR A 16 -22.33 33.49 -6.48
C THR A 16 -21.07 33.79 -7.29
N SER A 17 -19.93 33.33 -6.79
CA SER A 17 -18.81 32.87 -7.61
C SER A 17 -17.77 32.28 -6.66
N LEU A 18 -17.73 30.97 -6.54
CA LEU A 18 -16.51 30.25 -6.21
C LEU A 18 -15.51 30.60 -7.32
N SER A 19 -14.77 31.73 -7.12
CA SER A 19 -13.63 32.05 -7.96
C SER A 19 -12.69 30.85 -7.91
N HIS A 20 -12.45 30.21 -9.06
CA HIS A 20 -11.49 29.13 -9.22
C HIS A 20 -10.13 29.61 -8.72
N LEU A 21 -9.80 29.24 -7.48
CA LEU A 21 -8.44 29.35 -7.01
C LEU A 21 -7.56 28.48 -7.92
N PRO A 22 -6.33 28.89 -8.25
CA PRO A 22 -5.44 28.11 -9.10
C PRO A 22 -5.30 26.68 -8.56
N SER A 23 -5.32 25.65 -9.42
CA SER A 23 -5.14 24.24 -9.08
C SER A 23 -3.90 24.03 -8.21
N SER A 24 -2.85 24.84 -8.40
CA SER A 24 -1.62 24.85 -7.62
C SER A 24 -1.83 25.09 -6.11
N ARG A 25 -2.80 25.93 -5.72
CA ARG A 25 -3.11 26.17 -4.32
C ARG A 25 -3.75 24.91 -3.69
N TYR A 26 -4.65 24.25 -4.38
CA TYR A 26 -5.28 23.02 -3.90
C TYR A 26 -4.29 21.87 -3.81
N THR A 27 -3.44 21.73 -4.82
CA THR A 27 -2.35 20.77 -4.83
C THR A 27 -1.42 20.96 -3.63
N SER A 28 -0.98 22.18 -3.38
CA SER A 28 -0.10 22.52 -2.26
C SER A 28 -0.77 22.26 -0.90
N PHE A 29 -2.05 22.61 -0.75
CA PHE A 29 -2.82 22.32 0.46
C PHE A 29 -2.91 20.80 0.72
N ILE A 30 -3.26 20.01 -0.29
CA ILE A 30 -3.41 18.56 -0.17
C ILE A 30 -2.09 17.90 0.24
N LYS A 31 -0.96 18.26 -0.39
CA LYS A 31 0.37 17.74 -0.05
C LYS A 31 0.78 18.12 1.38
N SER A 32 0.52 19.37 1.79
CA SER A 32 0.79 19.83 3.15
C SER A 32 -0.06 19.08 4.19
N GLU A 33 -1.34 18.92 3.91
CA GLU A 33 -2.27 18.22 4.80
C GLU A 33 -1.95 16.72 4.91
N ALA A 34 -1.54 16.06 3.81
CA ALA A 34 -1.05 14.69 3.84
C ALA A 34 0.16 14.55 4.77
N THR A 35 1.13 15.48 4.68
CA THR A 35 2.29 15.53 5.59
C THR A 35 1.85 15.71 7.04
N ARG A 36 0.92 16.63 7.31
CA ARG A 36 0.36 16.86 8.65
C ARG A 36 -0.32 15.62 9.24
N LEU A 37 -0.94 14.82 8.39
CA LEU A 37 -1.56 13.54 8.79
C LEU A 37 -0.55 12.40 8.97
N GLY A 38 0.74 12.66 8.74
CA GLY A 38 1.84 11.73 8.97
C GLY A 38 2.20 10.86 7.76
N PHE A 39 1.69 11.17 6.56
CA PHE A 39 2.18 10.51 5.36
C PHE A 39 3.60 10.95 5.04
N LEU A 40 4.42 10.01 4.61
CA LEU A 40 5.80 10.23 4.22
C LEU A 40 5.90 11.07 2.95
N SER A 41 5.03 10.79 1.99
CA SER A 41 4.99 11.45 0.69
C SER A 41 3.57 11.44 0.12
N CYS A 42 3.30 12.41 -0.74
CA CYS A 42 2.05 12.59 -1.46
C CYS A 42 2.36 12.99 -2.90
N GLY A 43 1.92 12.18 -3.86
CA GLY A 43 2.03 12.45 -5.28
C GLY A 43 0.66 12.42 -5.96
N ILE A 44 0.52 13.14 -7.05
CA ILE A 44 -0.76 13.31 -7.74
C ILE A 44 -0.59 13.01 -9.22
N SER A 45 -1.43 12.16 -9.76
CA SER A 45 -1.47 11.84 -11.19
C SER A 45 -2.88 12.03 -11.76
N LYS A 46 -2.95 12.26 -13.07
CA LYS A 46 -4.22 12.31 -13.80
C LYS A 46 -4.88 10.93 -13.78
N ALA A 47 -6.16 10.87 -13.38
CA ALA A 47 -6.96 9.66 -13.50
C ALA A 47 -7.19 9.32 -14.98
N GLY A 48 -7.25 8.02 -15.29
CA GLY A 48 -7.48 7.50 -16.62
C GLY A 48 -6.91 6.09 -16.78
N PHE A 49 -7.00 5.53 -17.95
CA PHE A 49 -6.54 4.19 -18.24
C PHE A 49 -5.01 4.06 -18.17
N LEU A 50 -4.51 2.96 -17.59
CA LEU A 50 -3.09 2.62 -17.47
C LEU A 50 -2.63 1.80 -18.68
N GLU A 51 -2.39 2.47 -19.79
CA GLU A 51 -2.08 1.86 -21.10
C GLU A 51 -0.88 0.92 -21.06
N GLU A 52 0.18 1.33 -20.35
CA GLU A 52 1.41 0.54 -20.25
C GLU A 52 1.27 -0.70 -19.37
N GLU A 53 0.36 -0.66 -18.38
CA GLU A 53 0.17 -1.75 -17.42
C GLU A 53 -0.76 -2.84 -17.97
N ALA A 54 -1.67 -2.49 -18.88
CA ALA A 54 -2.63 -3.46 -19.44
C ALA A 54 -1.95 -4.70 -20.05
N PRO A 55 -0.99 -4.57 -20.99
CA PRO A 55 -0.31 -5.74 -21.57
C PRO A 55 0.56 -6.48 -20.55
N ARG A 56 1.10 -5.79 -19.52
CA ARG A 56 1.89 -6.42 -18.45
C ARG A 56 1.01 -7.31 -17.59
N LEU A 57 -0.13 -6.81 -17.12
CA LEU A 57 -1.10 -7.55 -16.31
C LEU A 57 -1.67 -8.73 -17.09
N GLU A 58 -2.08 -8.52 -18.34
CA GLU A 58 -2.62 -9.57 -19.19
C GLU A 58 -1.61 -10.72 -19.39
N ASN A 59 -0.35 -10.39 -19.71
CA ASN A 59 0.70 -11.40 -19.89
C ASN A 59 1.01 -12.16 -18.59
N TRP A 60 1.01 -11.47 -17.45
CA TRP A 60 1.22 -12.07 -16.14
C TRP A 60 0.09 -13.06 -15.77
N LEU A 61 -1.16 -12.69 -16.05
CA LEU A 61 -2.32 -13.56 -15.87
C LEU A 61 -2.29 -14.76 -16.84
N LYS A 62 -2.00 -14.55 -18.12
CA LYS A 62 -1.87 -15.62 -19.14
C LYS A 62 -0.81 -16.65 -18.78
N LYS A 63 0.25 -16.23 -18.09
CA LYS A 63 1.32 -17.12 -17.61
C LYS A 63 0.99 -17.80 -16.27
N ASN A 64 -0.21 -17.61 -15.71
CA ASN A 64 -0.62 -18.09 -14.39
C ASN A 64 0.33 -17.68 -13.25
N GLN A 65 1.04 -16.56 -13.39
CA GLN A 65 2.00 -16.07 -12.40
C GLN A 65 1.32 -15.51 -11.13
N HIS A 66 0.00 -15.39 -11.12
CA HIS A 66 -0.80 -15.07 -9.93
C HIS A 66 -1.05 -16.28 -9.02
N GLY A 67 -0.73 -17.51 -9.45
CA GLY A 67 -1.04 -18.71 -8.70
C GLY A 67 -2.55 -18.86 -8.47
N LYS A 68 -2.95 -19.05 -7.22
CA LYS A 68 -4.36 -19.15 -6.80
C LYS A 68 -4.98 -17.81 -6.35
N MET A 69 -4.34 -16.69 -6.64
CA MET A 69 -4.89 -15.36 -6.38
C MET A 69 -5.85 -14.95 -7.52
N ASP A 70 -6.94 -15.72 -7.71
CA ASP A 70 -7.89 -15.54 -8.81
C ASP A 70 -8.52 -14.14 -8.81
N TYR A 71 -8.63 -13.50 -7.63
CA TYR A 71 -9.07 -12.13 -7.49
C TYR A 71 -8.20 -11.12 -8.27
N MET A 72 -6.99 -11.49 -8.68
CA MET A 72 -6.14 -10.64 -9.52
C MET A 72 -6.64 -10.55 -10.97
N ALA A 73 -7.36 -11.58 -11.44
CA ALA A 73 -8.02 -11.57 -12.74
C ALA A 73 -9.37 -10.84 -12.71
N ASP A 74 -9.99 -10.76 -11.52
CA ASP A 74 -11.28 -10.10 -11.35
C ASP A 74 -11.15 -8.59 -11.58
N TYR A 75 -12.16 -8.03 -12.20
CA TYR A 75 -12.27 -6.58 -12.44
C TYR A 75 -11.08 -6.00 -13.21
N PHE A 76 -10.56 -6.72 -14.20
CA PHE A 76 -9.39 -6.33 -15.00
C PHE A 76 -9.46 -4.87 -15.46
N ASP A 77 -10.58 -4.45 -16.07
CA ASP A 77 -10.75 -3.07 -16.55
C ASP A 77 -10.71 -2.04 -15.42
N LYS A 78 -11.32 -2.36 -14.25
CA LYS A 78 -11.32 -1.46 -13.09
C LYS A 78 -9.94 -1.33 -12.44
N ARG A 79 -9.08 -2.36 -12.58
CA ARG A 79 -7.69 -2.27 -12.12
C ARG A 79 -6.90 -1.25 -12.91
N LEU A 80 -7.20 -1.16 -14.19
CA LEU A 80 -6.48 -0.30 -15.12
C LEU A 80 -7.08 1.10 -15.22
N ASP A 81 -8.37 1.25 -14.93
CA ASP A 81 -9.05 2.53 -15.04
C ASP A 81 -9.80 2.90 -13.74
N PRO A 82 -9.27 3.84 -12.94
CA PRO A 82 -9.90 4.25 -11.70
C PRO A 82 -11.22 4.99 -11.90
N THR A 83 -11.50 5.52 -13.11
CA THR A 83 -12.77 6.19 -13.41
C THR A 83 -13.95 5.22 -13.40
N LEU A 84 -13.69 3.92 -13.58
CA LEU A 84 -14.68 2.86 -13.43
C LEU A 84 -14.99 2.50 -11.97
N LEU A 85 -14.13 2.94 -11.03
CA LEU A 85 -14.33 2.79 -9.57
C LEU A 85 -14.94 4.03 -8.95
N VAL A 86 -14.52 5.20 -9.44
CA VAL A 86 -14.97 6.52 -9.00
C VAL A 86 -15.32 7.32 -10.24
N PRO A 87 -16.61 7.33 -10.65
CA PRO A 87 -17.07 8.09 -11.82
C PRO A 87 -16.64 9.57 -11.73
N ASP A 88 -16.40 10.17 -12.86
CA ASP A 88 -15.96 11.58 -13.01
C ASP A 88 -14.64 11.93 -12.32
N SER A 89 -13.90 10.94 -11.82
CA SER A 89 -12.61 11.20 -11.18
C SER A 89 -11.60 11.80 -12.16
N LYS A 90 -10.87 12.81 -11.68
CA LYS A 90 -9.84 13.55 -12.44
C LYS A 90 -8.45 13.32 -11.89
N SER A 91 -8.33 13.06 -10.60
CA SER A 91 -7.03 12.90 -9.94
C SER A 91 -6.96 11.65 -9.09
N VAL A 92 -5.80 10.99 -9.15
CA VAL A 92 -5.37 9.94 -8.22
C VAL A 92 -4.27 10.53 -7.34
N ILE A 93 -4.54 10.60 -6.05
CA ILE A 93 -3.60 11.05 -5.02
C ILE A 93 -3.03 9.80 -4.37
N SER A 94 -1.76 9.50 -4.64
CA SER A 94 -1.03 8.38 -4.04
C SER A 94 -0.27 8.86 -2.81
N LEU A 95 -0.32 8.07 -1.75
CA LEU A 95 0.19 8.41 -0.43
C LEU A 95 1.07 7.28 0.08
N LEU A 96 2.23 7.62 0.65
CA LEU A 96 3.13 6.64 1.27
C LEU A 96 3.11 6.79 2.79
N LEU A 97 3.00 5.68 3.51
CA LEU A 97 3.11 5.65 4.97
C LEU A 97 4.18 4.64 5.40
N ASN A 98 5.27 5.13 6.02
CA ASN A 98 6.40 4.34 6.45
C ASN A 98 6.00 3.31 7.51
N TYR A 99 6.52 2.06 7.38
CA TYR A 99 6.36 1.00 8.37
C TYR A 99 7.68 0.39 8.83
N TYR A 100 8.83 0.92 8.40
CA TYR A 100 10.12 0.38 8.82
C TYR A 100 10.27 0.46 10.33
N PRO A 101 10.49 -0.67 11.05
CA PRO A 101 10.47 -0.69 12.50
C PRO A 101 11.77 -0.14 13.10
N SER A 102 11.69 0.29 14.37
CA SER A 102 12.88 0.62 15.18
C SER A 102 13.49 -0.59 15.91
N GLU A 103 12.68 -1.64 16.09
CA GLU A 103 13.05 -2.88 16.76
C GLU A 103 12.71 -4.06 15.88
N PHE A 104 13.55 -5.11 15.94
CA PHE A 104 13.40 -6.28 15.08
C PHE A 104 13.15 -7.51 15.92
N GLN A 105 12.46 -8.49 15.34
CA GLN A 105 12.22 -9.79 15.96
C GLN A 105 13.53 -10.52 16.25
N ASN A 106 13.48 -11.47 17.19
CA ASN A 106 14.60 -12.35 17.50
C ASN A 106 15.05 -13.10 16.23
N GLU A 107 16.36 -13.05 15.93
CA GLU A 107 16.95 -13.70 14.75
C GLU A 107 16.85 -15.23 14.79
N GLU A 108 16.75 -15.83 15.97
CA GLU A 108 16.58 -17.28 16.18
C GLU A 108 15.10 -17.73 16.07
N SER A 109 14.17 -16.81 15.82
CA SER A 109 12.75 -17.09 15.68
C SER A 109 12.37 -17.38 14.22
N TYR A 110 11.13 -17.87 14.01
CA TYR A 110 10.55 -17.85 12.67
C TYR A 110 10.33 -16.42 12.20
N LYS A 111 10.62 -16.18 10.92
CA LYS A 111 10.61 -14.83 10.34
C LYS A 111 9.20 -14.38 9.95
N ILE A 112 8.91 -13.14 10.26
CA ILE A 112 7.69 -12.42 9.86
C ILE A 112 8.11 -11.18 9.07
N SER A 113 7.45 -10.87 7.97
CA SER A 113 7.71 -9.65 7.22
C SER A 113 7.40 -8.40 8.06
N LYS A 114 8.29 -7.41 7.99
CA LYS A 114 8.26 -6.18 8.82
C LYS A 114 6.94 -5.44 8.76
N TYR A 115 6.22 -5.50 7.63
CA TYR A 115 4.92 -4.84 7.52
C TYR A 115 3.87 -5.38 8.50
N ALA A 116 4.06 -6.60 8.99
CA ALA A 116 3.14 -7.29 9.88
C ALA A 116 3.53 -7.22 11.37
N TYR A 117 4.55 -6.44 11.72
CA TYR A 117 5.04 -6.35 13.10
C TYR A 117 4.03 -5.70 14.05
N GLY A 118 3.30 -4.70 13.60
CA GLY A 118 2.33 -3.96 14.38
C GLY A 118 0.89 -4.27 14.03
N LYS A 119 0.01 -3.31 14.33
CA LYS A 119 -1.41 -3.43 14.02
C LYS A 119 -1.68 -3.37 12.52
N ASP A 120 -2.78 -3.97 12.11
CA ASP A 120 -3.24 -4.01 10.73
C ASP A 120 -3.36 -2.58 10.15
N TYR A 121 -2.60 -2.35 9.09
CA TYR A 121 -2.43 -1.06 8.44
C TYR A 121 -3.68 -0.58 7.70
N HIS A 122 -4.52 -1.47 7.21
CA HIS A 122 -5.68 -1.13 6.38
C HIS A 122 -6.59 -0.09 7.04
N ASN A 123 -7.02 -0.35 8.27
CA ASN A 123 -7.91 0.56 8.99
C ASN A 123 -7.21 1.84 9.44
N ILE A 124 -5.92 1.77 9.77
CA ILE A 124 -5.11 2.90 10.22
C ILE A 124 -4.97 3.90 9.07
N ILE A 125 -4.53 3.41 7.93
CA ILE A 125 -4.30 4.24 6.74
C ILE A 125 -5.62 4.77 6.19
N ARG A 126 -6.64 3.89 6.06
CA ARG A 126 -7.97 4.30 5.59
C ARG A 126 -8.56 5.46 6.41
N LYS A 127 -8.41 5.43 7.74
CA LYS A 127 -8.84 6.54 8.62
C LYS A 127 -8.08 7.83 8.31
N LYS A 128 -6.76 7.76 8.04
CA LYS A 128 -5.95 8.93 7.66
C LYS A 128 -6.39 9.49 6.30
N VAL A 129 -6.59 8.64 5.29
CA VAL A 129 -7.06 9.07 3.95
C VAL A 129 -8.46 9.69 4.01
N ILE A 130 -9.37 9.11 4.81
CA ILE A 130 -10.70 9.72 5.02
C ILE A 130 -10.59 11.09 5.72
N LYS A 131 -9.67 11.26 6.67
CA LYS A 131 -9.41 12.58 7.28
C LYS A 131 -8.89 13.56 6.24
N LEU A 132 -8.00 13.15 5.35
CA LEU A 132 -7.51 13.97 4.24
C LEU A 132 -8.68 14.42 3.35
N LEU A 133 -9.54 13.49 2.91
CA LEU A 133 -10.72 13.82 2.10
C LEU A 133 -11.66 14.82 2.81
N LYS A 134 -11.88 14.63 4.12
CA LYS A 134 -12.69 15.58 4.92
C LYS A 134 -12.05 16.98 4.98
N SER A 135 -10.73 17.06 5.09
CA SER A 135 -10.02 18.34 5.07
C SER A 135 -10.11 19.00 3.69
N ILE A 136 -9.99 18.23 2.61
CA ILE A 136 -10.18 18.71 1.23
C ILE A 136 -11.59 19.27 1.05
N LYS A 137 -12.63 18.54 1.45
CA LYS A 137 -14.04 19.02 1.37
C LYS A 137 -14.28 20.30 2.17
N ARG A 138 -13.67 20.43 3.32
CA ARG A 138 -13.81 21.63 4.17
C ARG A 138 -13.14 22.86 3.56
N GLU A 139 -11.96 22.70 2.94
CA GLU A 139 -11.17 23.81 2.40
C GLU A 139 -11.60 24.19 0.97
N ILE A 140 -11.97 23.21 0.16
CA ILE A 140 -12.18 23.40 -1.28
C ILE A 140 -13.68 23.43 -1.64
N GLY A 141 -14.50 22.69 -0.90
CA GLY A 141 -15.95 22.61 -1.16
C GLY A 141 -16.39 21.20 -1.56
N ASP A 142 -17.37 21.11 -2.44
CA ASP A 142 -17.98 19.85 -2.86
C ASP A 142 -17.04 19.06 -3.79
N VAL A 143 -16.30 18.12 -3.18
CA VAL A 143 -15.39 17.20 -3.86
C VAL A 143 -15.83 15.78 -3.56
N SER A 144 -16.12 15.00 -4.59
CA SER A 144 -16.41 13.58 -4.47
C SER A 144 -15.14 12.74 -4.56
N GLY A 145 -15.09 11.64 -3.81
CA GLY A 145 -13.93 10.75 -3.88
C GLY A 145 -14.01 9.55 -2.94
N ARG A 146 -13.10 8.59 -3.17
CA ARG A 146 -12.99 7.37 -2.39
C ARG A 146 -11.56 7.06 -2.01
N ALA A 147 -11.39 6.54 -0.79
CA ALA A 147 -10.12 6.07 -0.25
C ALA A 147 -9.95 4.56 -0.51
N PHE A 148 -8.78 4.17 -0.97
CA PHE A 148 -8.40 2.80 -1.24
C PHE A 148 -7.11 2.47 -0.49
N VAL A 149 -7.05 1.27 0.08
CA VAL A 149 -5.89 0.71 0.76
C VAL A 149 -5.97 -0.80 0.58
N ASP A 150 -5.29 -1.35 -0.39
CA ASP A 150 -5.08 -2.78 -0.67
C ASP A 150 -6.33 -3.66 -0.93
N PHE A 151 -7.55 -3.19 -0.65
CA PHE A 151 -8.79 -3.98 -0.78
C PHE A 151 -9.55 -3.81 -2.10
N ALA A 152 -9.07 -3.01 -3.02
CA ALA A 152 -9.78 -2.72 -4.25
C ALA A 152 -8.97 -3.11 -5.48
N PRO A 153 -9.62 -3.28 -6.65
CA PRO A 153 -8.91 -3.49 -7.89
C PRO A 153 -8.26 -2.18 -8.37
N VAL A 154 -7.22 -1.74 -7.65
CA VAL A 154 -6.40 -0.56 -7.96
C VAL A 154 -4.95 -1.01 -8.06
N MET A 155 -4.25 -0.57 -9.10
CA MET A 155 -2.81 -0.83 -9.26
C MET A 155 -1.99 0.22 -8.51
N GLU A 156 -2.00 0.13 -7.17
CA GLU A 156 -1.45 1.15 -6.26
C GLU A 156 0.01 1.51 -6.59
N LYS A 157 0.87 0.51 -6.81
CA LYS A 157 2.29 0.75 -7.15
C LYS A 157 2.44 1.51 -8.46
N SER A 158 1.65 1.19 -9.47
CA SER A 158 1.68 1.86 -10.77
C SER A 158 1.19 3.31 -10.67
N TRP A 159 0.13 3.56 -9.91
CA TRP A 159 -0.34 4.91 -9.63
C TRP A 159 0.68 5.73 -8.85
N ALA A 160 1.27 5.16 -7.82
CA ALA A 160 2.31 5.81 -7.03
C ALA A 160 3.57 6.14 -7.88
N ALA A 161 3.98 5.25 -8.79
CA ALA A 161 5.06 5.53 -9.74
C ALA A 161 4.69 6.64 -10.72
N LYS A 162 3.45 6.60 -11.27
CA LYS A 162 2.93 7.62 -12.20
C LYS A 162 2.84 9.00 -11.54
N SER A 163 2.58 9.04 -10.23
CA SER A 163 2.52 10.28 -9.43
C SER A 163 3.89 10.75 -8.90
N GLY A 164 4.99 10.19 -9.42
CA GLY A 164 6.34 10.66 -9.11
C GLY A 164 6.87 10.29 -7.73
N LEU A 165 6.20 9.41 -6.99
CA LEU A 165 6.63 9.02 -5.64
C LEU A 165 7.88 8.13 -5.64
N GLY A 166 8.13 7.44 -6.74
CA GLY A 166 9.26 6.54 -6.89
C GLY A 166 9.22 5.81 -8.22
N TRP A 167 10.02 4.79 -8.36
CA TRP A 167 10.05 3.90 -9.54
C TRP A 167 9.77 2.45 -9.14
N ILE A 168 9.26 1.67 -10.05
CA ILE A 168 9.12 0.23 -9.84
C ILE A 168 10.50 -0.42 -9.96
N GLY A 169 10.97 -1.08 -8.91
CA GLY A 169 12.23 -1.79 -8.92
C GLY A 169 12.15 -3.16 -9.60
N LYS A 170 13.31 -3.78 -9.86
CA LYS A 170 13.40 -5.13 -10.47
C LYS A 170 12.69 -6.20 -9.64
N ASN A 171 12.46 -5.99 -8.34
CA ASN A 171 11.65 -6.83 -7.45
C ASN A 171 10.15 -6.48 -7.46
N SER A 172 9.69 -5.67 -8.39
CA SER A 172 8.32 -5.19 -8.52
C SER A 172 7.78 -4.42 -7.29
N ASN A 173 8.66 -3.91 -6.43
CA ASN A 173 8.27 -2.95 -5.39
C ASN A 173 8.50 -1.52 -5.86
N LEU A 174 7.69 -0.60 -5.33
CA LEU A 174 7.95 0.82 -5.51
C LEU A 174 9.15 1.22 -4.63
N LEU A 175 10.13 1.89 -5.19
CA LEU A 175 11.35 2.35 -4.53
C LEU A 175 11.43 3.86 -4.53
N THR A 176 11.91 4.45 -3.43
CA THR A 176 12.26 5.87 -3.34
C THR A 176 13.74 6.04 -3.04
N LYS A 177 14.32 7.17 -3.46
CA LYS A 177 15.73 7.50 -3.12
C LYS A 177 15.95 7.78 -1.64
N GLN A 178 14.93 8.27 -0.95
CA GLN A 178 15.04 8.80 0.40
C GLN A 178 14.94 7.72 1.47
N VAL A 179 14.09 6.71 1.28
CA VAL A 179 13.72 5.74 2.32
C VAL A 179 13.53 4.31 1.82
N GLY A 180 13.92 4.01 0.58
CA GLY A 180 13.80 2.66 0.04
C GLY A 180 12.34 2.27 -0.28
N SER A 181 11.88 1.11 0.24
CA SER A 181 10.57 0.52 -0.12
C SER A 181 9.71 0.07 1.07
N PHE A 182 10.12 0.31 2.32
CA PHE A 182 9.37 -0.12 3.50
C PHE A 182 8.25 0.86 3.86
N TYR A 183 7.25 0.97 2.99
CA TYR A 183 6.05 1.79 3.21
C TYR A 183 4.81 1.15 2.58
N PHE A 184 3.66 1.44 3.17
CA PHE A 184 2.37 1.16 2.59
C PHE A 184 1.99 2.23 1.58
N ILE A 185 1.18 1.84 0.62
CA ILE A 185 0.61 2.73 -0.39
C ILE A 185 -0.89 2.86 -0.13
N ALA A 186 -1.43 4.02 -0.39
CA ALA A 186 -2.87 4.25 -0.40
C ALA A 186 -3.23 5.27 -1.47
N GLU A 187 -4.42 5.17 -2.03
CA GLU A 187 -4.96 6.09 -3.01
C GLU A 187 -6.20 6.79 -2.50
N LEU A 188 -6.27 8.08 -2.81
CA LEU A 188 -7.48 8.86 -2.76
C LEU A 188 -7.81 9.31 -4.18
N ILE A 189 -8.88 8.75 -4.75
CA ILE A 189 -9.32 9.06 -6.11
C ILE A 189 -10.48 10.06 -6.00
N ILE A 190 -10.37 11.22 -6.67
CA ILE A 190 -11.31 12.34 -6.54
C ILE A 190 -11.66 12.97 -7.89
N ASP A 191 -12.80 13.66 -7.94
CA ASP A 191 -13.32 14.38 -9.10
C ASP A 191 -12.74 15.80 -9.28
N LEU A 192 -11.76 16.18 -8.46
CA LEU A 192 -11.10 17.47 -8.53
C LEU A 192 -9.87 17.40 -9.44
N GLU A 193 -9.74 18.34 -10.35
CA GLU A 193 -8.53 18.52 -11.16
C GLU A 193 -7.45 19.25 -10.36
N LEU A 194 -6.23 18.70 -10.37
CA LEU A 194 -5.06 19.19 -9.62
C LEU A 194 -3.87 19.32 -10.54
N ASP A 195 -2.79 19.94 -10.05
CA ASP A 195 -1.51 19.89 -10.75
C ASP A 195 -0.92 18.49 -10.58
N TYR A 196 -0.51 17.88 -11.69
CA TYR A 196 -0.02 16.51 -11.71
C TYR A 196 1.51 16.46 -11.60
N ASP A 197 1.98 15.52 -10.81
CA ASP A 197 3.40 15.17 -10.74
C ASP A 197 3.79 14.26 -11.91
N HIS A 198 5.09 14.08 -12.13
CA HIS A 198 5.62 13.28 -13.23
C HIS A 198 6.43 12.10 -12.71
N PRO A 199 6.41 10.95 -13.43
CA PRO A 199 7.22 9.80 -13.10
C PRO A 199 8.70 10.14 -12.94
N VAL A 200 9.36 9.44 -12.03
CA VAL A 200 10.81 9.56 -11.82
C VAL A 200 11.57 8.46 -12.57
N THR A 201 12.83 8.72 -12.87
CA THR A 201 13.71 7.76 -13.55
C THR A 201 13.96 6.52 -12.68
N ASP A 202 14.07 5.36 -13.30
CA ASP A 202 14.53 4.12 -12.66
C ASP A 202 16.01 4.23 -12.27
N HIS A 203 16.33 3.81 -11.05
CA HIS A 203 17.67 3.81 -10.50
C HIS A 203 18.18 2.40 -10.12
N CYS A 204 17.55 1.32 -10.60
CA CYS A 204 18.06 -0.04 -10.41
C CYS A 204 19.35 -0.30 -11.20
N GLY A 205 19.52 0.32 -12.37
CA GLY A 205 20.71 0.20 -13.20
C GLY A 205 21.06 -1.26 -13.49
N SER A 206 22.34 -1.63 -13.35
CA SER A 206 22.85 -3.01 -13.53
C SER A 206 22.65 -3.91 -12.29
N CYS A 207 22.19 -3.40 -11.15
CA CYS A 207 22.04 -4.17 -9.92
C CYS A 207 21.05 -5.33 -10.08
N THR A 208 21.42 -6.53 -9.61
CA THR A 208 20.58 -7.75 -9.61
C THR A 208 20.39 -8.35 -8.21
N ALA A 209 20.83 -7.66 -7.16
CA ALA A 209 20.84 -8.19 -5.79
C ALA A 209 19.53 -8.84 -5.34
N CYS A 210 18.38 -8.24 -5.67
CA CYS A 210 17.08 -8.81 -5.32
C CYS A 210 16.72 -10.06 -6.11
N ILE A 211 17.20 -10.19 -7.36
CA ILE A 211 17.01 -11.37 -8.22
C ILE A 211 17.87 -12.51 -7.68
N ASP A 212 19.15 -12.23 -7.45
CA ASP A 212 20.14 -13.23 -7.02
C ASP A 212 19.85 -13.77 -5.61
N ALA A 213 19.26 -12.95 -4.74
CA ALA A 213 18.95 -13.32 -3.37
C ALA A 213 17.57 -14.01 -3.18
N CYS A 214 16.72 -14.06 -4.21
CA CYS A 214 15.39 -14.64 -4.08
C CYS A 214 15.47 -16.16 -3.86
N PRO A 215 15.07 -16.71 -2.68
CA PRO A 215 15.33 -18.12 -2.37
C PRO A 215 14.54 -19.10 -3.24
N THR A 216 13.49 -18.64 -3.90
CA THR A 216 12.58 -19.44 -4.71
C THR A 216 12.59 -19.08 -6.19
N ASP A 217 13.53 -18.21 -6.62
CA ASP A 217 13.60 -17.69 -7.98
C ASP A 217 12.27 -17.08 -8.48
N ALA A 218 11.52 -16.47 -7.55
CA ALA A 218 10.24 -15.84 -7.88
C ALA A 218 10.38 -14.60 -8.75
N ILE A 219 11.53 -13.90 -8.73
CA ILE A 219 11.82 -12.77 -9.61
C ILE A 219 12.38 -13.35 -10.92
N VAL A 220 11.49 -13.72 -11.82
CA VAL A 220 11.82 -14.47 -13.05
C VAL A 220 12.50 -13.62 -14.14
N ALA A 221 12.36 -12.32 -14.04
CA ALA A 221 13.03 -11.31 -14.89
C ALA A 221 12.99 -9.97 -14.17
N PRO A 222 13.83 -8.99 -14.55
CA PRO A 222 13.69 -7.63 -14.04
C PRO A 222 12.24 -7.12 -14.18
N TYR A 223 11.67 -6.62 -13.08
CA TYR A 223 10.29 -6.07 -12.98
C TYR A 223 9.17 -7.11 -13.10
N GLN A 224 9.50 -8.40 -13.13
CA GLN A 224 8.51 -9.48 -13.26
C GLN A 224 8.67 -10.49 -12.12
N VAL A 225 7.68 -10.56 -11.27
CA VAL A 225 7.59 -11.55 -10.19
C VAL A 225 6.55 -12.60 -10.55
N ASP A 226 6.97 -13.87 -10.53
CA ASP A 226 6.04 -15.00 -10.52
C ASP A 226 5.51 -15.16 -9.09
N GLY A 227 4.31 -14.65 -8.85
CA GLY A 227 3.68 -14.68 -7.54
C GLY A 227 3.52 -16.11 -7.02
N SER A 228 3.24 -17.08 -7.91
CA SER A 228 3.06 -18.50 -7.55
C SER A 228 4.31 -19.16 -6.96
N LYS A 229 5.48 -18.51 -7.08
CA LYS A 229 6.75 -18.96 -6.50
C LYS A 229 7.18 -18.14 -5.29
N CYS A 230 6.52 -17.01 -5.01
CA CYS A 230 6.94 -16.11 -3.95
C CYS A 230 6.64 -16.70 -2.56
N ILE A 231 7.58 -16.58 -1.62
CA ILE A 231 7.37 -17.01 -0.23
C ILE A 231 6.16 -16.30 0.39
N SER A 232 5.96 -15.01 0.10
CA SER A 232 4.79 -14.27 0.59
C SER A 232 3.47 -14.89 0.10
N TYR A 233 3.43 -15.37 -1.15
CA TYR A 233 2.27 -16.08 -1.66
C TYR A 233 2.02 -17.38 -0.89
N PHE A 234 3.03 -18.20 -0.69
CA PHE A 234 2.88 -19.47 0.03
C PHE A 234 2.44 -19.29 1.47
N THR A 235 2.94 -18.24 2.13
CA THR A 235 2.73 -18.05 3.57
C THR A 235 1.54 -17.16 3.91
N ILE A 236 0.97 -16.43 2.95
CA ILE A 236 -0.16 -15.51 3.18
C ILE A 236 -1.38 -15.89 2.34
N GLU A 237 -1.20 -16.08 1.02
CA GLU A 237 -2.32 -16.18 0.07
C GLU A 237 -2.78 -17.62 -0.18
N LEU A 238 -1.81 -18.56 -0.25
CA LEU A 238 -2.12 -19.95 -0.51
C LEU A 238 -2.84 -20.56 0.69
N GLN A 239 -4.05 -21.10 0.45
CA GLN A 239 -4.84 -21.79 1.49
C GLN A 239 -4.54 -23.29 1.56
N ASP A 240 -4.02 -23.87 0.47
CA ASP A 240 -3.63 -25.26 0.40
C ASP A 240 -2.27 -25.53 1.03
N ASN A 241 -1.85 -26.80 1.01
CA ASN A 241 -0.51 -27.19 1.42
C ASN A 241 0.56 -26.56 0.53
N ILE A 242 1.65 -26.13 1.15
CA ILE A 242 2.82 -25.64 0.43
C ILE A 242 3.44 -26.81 -0.35
N PRO A 243 3.76 -26.66 -1.65
CA PRO A 243 4.35 -27.72 -2.44
C PRO A 243 5.66 -28.24 -1.86
N GLN A 244 5.86 -29.57 -1.88
CA GLN A 244 7.05 -30.21 -1.28
C GLN A 244 8.38 -29.77 -1.91
N GLU A 245 8.37 -29.38 -3.16
CA GLU A 245 9.56 -28.83 -3.84
C GLU A 245 10.04 -27.49 -3.26
N MET A 246 9.23 -26.84 -2.41
CA MET A 246 9.59 -25.63 -1.66
C MET A 246 10.25 -25.93 -0.32
N LYS A 247 10.32 -27.22 0.11
CA LYS A 247 10.96 -27.61 1.38
C LYS A 247 12.43 -27.16 1.39
N GLY A 248 12.82 -26.46 2.47
CA GLY A 248 14.16 -25.90 2.62
C GLY A 248 14.42 -24.58 1.89
N LYS A 249 13.44 -24.06 1.12
CA LYS A 249 13.61 -22.80 0.35
C LYS A 249 12.94 -21.58 1.02
N LEU A 250 12.19 -21.75 2.10
CA LEU A 250 11.44 -20.68 2.74
C LEU A 250 12.25 -19.90 3.79
N ASP A 251 13.49 -20.30 4.08
CA ASP A 251 14.43 -19.58 4.96
C ASP A 251 13.79 -19.06 6.27
N ASP A 252 13.06 -19.95 6.97
CA ASP A 252 12.34 -19.66 8.21
C ASP A 252 11.20 -18.61 8.13
N TRP A 253 10.85 -18.14 6.94
CA TRP A 253 9.72 -17.21 6.77
C TRP A 253 8.39 -17.91 7.00
N MET A 254 7.76 -17.67 8.14
CA MET A 254 6.43 -18.21 8.45
C MET A 254 5.29 -17.29 8.00
N PHE A 255 5.58 -16.00 7.74
CA PHE A 255 4.58 -15.04 7.26
C PHE A 255 5.21 -13.91 6.46
N GLY A 256 4.91 -13.82 5.18
CA GLY A 256 5.52 -12.85 4.26
C GLY A 256 6.98 -13.19 3.96
N CYS A 257 7.68 -12.25 3.34
CA CYS A 257 9.11 -12.35 3.04
C CYS A 257 9.66 -10.98 2.67
N ASP A 258 10.78 -10.57 3.29
CA ASP A 258 11.44 -9.30 3.01
C ASP A 258 12.78 -9.44 2.27
N VAL A 259 13.19 -10.65 1.87
CA VAL A 259 14.53 -10.89 1.30
C VAL A 259 14.88 -9.92 0.18
N CYS A 260 14.00 -9.77 -0.80
CA CYS A 260 14.25 -8.88 -1.95
C CYS A 260 14.26 -7.38 -1.58
N GLN A 261 13.66 -7.01 -0.46
CA GLN A 261 13.72 -5.66 0.10
C GLN A 261 15.00 -5.48 0.95
N ASP A 262 15.33 -6.45 1.79
CA ASP A 262 16.48 -6.36 2.70
C ASP A 262 17.82 -6.26 1.96
N VAL A 263 17.98 -6.97 0.84
CA VAL A 263 19.20 -6.90 0.02
C VAL A 263 19.23 -5.67 -0.90
N CYS A 264 18.15 -4.92 -1.01
CA CYS A 264 18.10 -3.78 -1.91
C CYS A 264 18.97 -2.62 -1.39
N PRO A 265 19.96 -2.13 -2.17
CA PRO A 265 20.84 -1.05 -1.73
C PRO A 265 20.11 0.24 -1.34
N TRP A 266 18.93 0.48 -1.90
CA TRP A 266 18.11 1.66 -1.59
C TRP A 266 17.49 1.58 -0.19
N ASN A 267 17.30 0.39 0.36
CA ASN A 267 16.74 0.19 1.70
C ASN A 267 17.73 0.48 2.84
N LYS A 268 19.03 0.68 2.55
CA LYS A 268 19.99 1.19 3.53
C LYS A 268 19.65 2.61 4.04
N PHE A 269 18.79 3.34 3.34
CA PHE A 269 18.31 4.67 3.73
C PHE A 269 17.00 4.63 4.52
N SER A 270 16.46 3.45 4.77
CA SER A 270 15.22 3.29 5.57
C SER A 270 15.42 3.85 6.97
N LYS A 271 14.38 4.53 7.47
CA LYS A 271 14.35 5.14 8.80
C LYS A 271 13.12 4.63 9.54
N PRO A 272 13.20 4.47 10.86
CA PRO A 272 12.06 4.05 11.66
C PRO A 272 10.82 4.93 11.42
N HIS A 273 9.64 4.31 11.44
CA HIS A 273 8.37 5.00 11.33
C HIS A 273 8.02 5.78 12.62
N ASN A 274 7.08 6.72 12.51
CA ASN A 274 6.56 7.50 13.63
C ASN A 274 5.08 7.16 13.96
N GLU A 275 4.54 6.06 13.41
CA GLU A 275 3.15 5.64 13.67
C GLU A 275 3.12 4.66 14.86
N PRO A 276 2.62 5.05 16.04
CA PRO A 276 2.68 4.19 17.23
C PRO A 276 1.95 2.86 17.07
N LEU A 277 0.94 2.80 16.20
CA LEU A 277 0.18 1.59 15.95
C LEU A 277 0.93 0.55 15.08
N PHE A 278 2.05 0.94 14.48
CA PHE A 278 2.94 0.04 13.73
C PHE A 278 4.08 -0.50 14.58
N ASN A 279 4.23 -0.03 15.83
CA ASN A 279 5.23 -0.60 16.74
C ASN A 279 5.01 -2.11 16.87
N PRO A 280 6.10 -2.89 16.86
CA PRO A 280 6.03 -4.34 16.99
C PRO A 280 5.27 -4.76 18.27
N TYR A 281 4.51 -5.86 18.16
CA TYR A 281 3.97 -6.51 19.36
C TYR A 281 5.15 -7.01 20.22
N PRO A 282 5.12 -6.80 21.56
CA PRO A 282 6.19 -7.28 22.44
C PRO A 282 6.45 -8.79 22.32
N GLU A 283 5.38 -9.57 22.15
CA GLU A 283 5.45 -11.01 21.95
C GLU A 283 6.19 -11.36 20.65
N LEU A 284 5.98 -10.61 19.59
CA LEU A 284 6.69 -10.82 18.33
C LEU A 284 8.20 -10.63 18.48
N LEU A 285 8.63 -9.64 19.30
CA LEU A 285 10.04 -9.38 19.55
C LEU A 285 10.70 -10.46 20.42
N SER A 286 9.94 -11.09 21.33
CA SER A 286 10.46 -12.01 22.34
C SER A 286 10.29 -13.49 22.00
N TYR A 287 9.32 -13.86 21.15
CA TYR A 287 9.01 -15.25 20.86
C TYR A 287 10.15 -15.99 20.17
N THR A 288 10.45 -17.18 20.68
CA THR A 288 11.31 -18.18 20.06
C THR A 288 10.52 -19.05 19.08
N LYS A 289 11.21 -19.90 18.30
CA LYS A 289 10.54 -20.91 17.46
C LYS A 289 9.59 -21.79 18.27
N LYS A 290 10.01 -22.20 19.49
CA LYS A 290 9.18 -23.02 20.38
C LYS A 290 7.90 -22.30 20.81
N ASP A 291 7.95 -21.02 21.15
CA ASP A 291 6.76 -20.25 21.52
C ASP A 291 5.74 -20.19 20.37
N TRP A 292 6.20 -20.04 19.13
CA TRP A 292 5.35 -20.08 17.94
C TRP A 292 4.76 -21.47 17.67
N GLU A 293 5.52 -22.54 17.90
CA GLU A 293 5.05 -23.93 17.75
C GLU A 293 3.96 -24.28 18.78
N GLU A 294 4.10 -23.78 20.00
CA GLU A 294 3.20 -24.04 21.13
C GLU A 294 2.04 -23.03 21.27
N ILE A 295 2.02 -21.97 20.43
CA ILE A 295 0.99 -20.92 20.52
C ILE A 295 -0.43 -21.51 20.42
N THR A 296 -1.29 -21.15 21.39
CA THR A 296 -2.70 -21.57 21.42
C THR A 296 -3.58 -20.57 20.67
N GLU A 297 -4.79 -21.01 20.28
CA GLU A 297 -5.80 -20.15 19.65
C GLU A 297 -6.18 -18.97 20.56
N GLU A 298 -6.29 -19.22 21.88
CA GLU A 298 -6.60 -18.18 22.86
C GLU A 298 -5.49 -17.10 22.88
N THR A 299 -4.21 -17.51 22.96
CA THR A 299 -3.08 -16.60 22.98
C THR A 299 -2.99 -15.83 21.65
N PHE A 300 -3.09 -16.52 20.51
CA PHE A 300 -3.03 -15.91 19.19
C PHE A 300 -4.14 -14.86 19.01
N THR A 301 -5.36 -15.20 19.36
CA THR A 301 -6.50 -14.28 19.24
C THR A 301 -6.35 -13.07 20.16
N LYS A 302 -5.88 -13.27 21.40
CA LYS A 302 -5.68 -12.19 22.37
C LYS A 302 -4.58 -11.24 21.96
N VAL A 303 -3.39 -11.77 21.62
CA VAL A 303 -2.21 -10.96 21.29
C VAL A 303 -2.36 -10.31 19.93
N PHE A 304 -2.70 -11.08 18.89
CA PHE A 304 -2.70 -10.61 17.50
C PHE A 304 -4.08 -10.17 16.97
N THR A 305 -4.98 -9.72 17.88
CA THR A 305 -6.38 -9.34 17.55
C THR A 305 -6.52 -8.39 16.36
N ASN A 306 -5.60 -7.44 16.20
CA ASN A 306 -5.60 -6.45 15.13
C ASN A 306 -4.30 -6.52 14.29
N SER A 307 -3.72 -7.69 14.14
CA SER A 307 -2.50 -7.92 13.36
C SER A 307 -2.81 -8.40 11.94
N PRO A 308 -1.98 -8.09 10.96
CA PRO A 308 -2.04 -8.69 9.63
C PRO A 308 -1.91 -10.22 9.64
N LEU A 309 -1.30 -10.82 10.68
CA LEU A 309 -1.19 -12.28 10.86
C LEU A 309 -2.55 -12.99 10.84
N LYS A 310 -3.63 -12.27 11.19
CA LYS A 310 -4.99 -12.81 11.11
C LYS A 310 -5.45 -13.18 9.69
N ARG A 311 -4.79 -12.69 8.66
CA ARG A 311 -5.15 -13.03 7.27
C ARG A 311 -5.05 -14.54 7.01
N THR A 312 -4.03 -15.20 7.55
CA THR A 312 -3.83 -16.66 7.44
C THR A 312 -4.53 -17.46 8.54
N GLN A 313 -5.04 -16.79 9.56
CA GLN A 313 -5.51 -17.38 10.80
C GLN A 313 -4.41 -18.23 11.49
N LEU A 314 -4.67 -18.76 12.67
CA LEU A 314 -3.71 -19.62 13.36
C LEU A 314 -3.43 -20.93 12.60
N GLU A 315 -4.45 -21.47 11.94
CA GLU A 315 -4.33 -22.70 11.17
C GLU A 315 -3.31 -22.56 10.03
N GLY A 316 -3.42 -21.50 9.23
CA GLY A 316 -2.46 -21.22 8.17
C GLY A 316 -1.06 -20.95 8.70
N LEU A 317 -0.94 -20.23 9.82
CA LEU A 317 0.36 -20.00 10.47
C LEU A 317 0.99 -21.30 10.93
N LYS A 318 0.23 -22.19 11.60
CA LYS A 318 0.71 -23.53 12.02
C LYS A 318 1.06 -24.43 10.82
N ARG A 319 0.29 -24.36 9.72
CA ARG A 319 0.66 -25.04 8.47
C ARG A 319 2.04 -24.58 8.00
N ASN A 320 2.30 -23.28 7.99
CA ASN A 320 3.58 -22.72 7.56
C ASN A 320 4.73 -23.17 8.48
N ILE A 321 4.55 -23.10 9.80
CA ILE A 321 5.52 -23.55 10.78
C ILE A 321 5.82 -25.05 10.61
N ASN A 322 4.79 -25.89 10.46
CA ASN A 322 4.98 -27.33 10.24
C ASN A 322 5.73 -27.63 8.94
N PHE A 323 5.54 -26.79 7.90
CA PHE A 323 6.30 -26.91 6.66
C PHE A 323 7.78 -26.52 6.83
N LEU A 324 8.09 -25.56 7.69
CA LEU A 324 9.47 -25.11 7.97
C LEU A 324 10.27 -26.13 8.79
N ARG A 325 9.62 -26.88 9.69
CA ARG A 325 10.22 -27.98 10.48
C ARG A 325 10.64 -29.14 9.60
#